data_02b2c4a108af91ab15e2fda70054b64a
#
_entry.id   02b2c4a108af91ab15e2fda70054b64a
#
_cell.length_a   1.000
_cell.length_b   1.000
_cell.length_c   1.000
_cell.angle_alpha   90.00
_cell.angle_beta   90.00
_cell.angle_gamma   90.00
#
_symmetry.space_group_name_H-M   'P 1'
#
loop_
_entity.id
_entity.type
_entity.pdbx_description
1 polymer ?
#
loop_
_entity_poly.entity_id
_entity_poly.type
_entity_poly.pdbx_seq_one_letter_code
_entity_poly.pdbx_strand_id
1 'polypeptide(L)'
;MSYLFSSESVSQGHPDKVSDQISDALLDQFLAYDENAHCAIETFCTTGQVCIMGEVTSEAYIDLQTIARKTIDRIGYTKSEYQFDGNSCGILTAIHEQSRDINRGVSREMPEEQGAGDQGMMFGYASDETANYMPVSLELSHILVKELAKIREEGKEMQYLRPDSKSQVTIEYNDDDTPKRIHTIVVSTQHDDFIQPASSSEADQLKADEQMLAQIRKDVLEILIPRVKAVCDEKILALFDDRIIYHVNPTGKFVIGGPHGDTGLTGRKIIVDTYGGKGAHGGGAFSGKDPSKVDRSAAYAARYIAKNMVAAGVAREMLVQLAYAIGVAKPVSVYVNTYGRSNVDLSDSEIAQRIQKLFDLRPHAIERTLNLRQPIYSETAAYGHMGRKNEVVEKTFTSLYHENKTISVELFTWEKLDQVNAIKKEFNL
;
A
#
# COMPACT_ATOMS: atom_id res chain seq x y z
N MET A 1 29.00 -1.23 -16.73
CA MET A 1 28.65 -2.32 -15.79
C MET A 1 27.14 -2.31 -15.57
N SER A 2 26.60 -3.25 -14.84
CA SER A 2 25.16 -3.28 -14.48
C SER A 2 25.06 -3.77 -13.03
N TYR A 3 23.94 -3.46 -12.36
CA TYR A 3 23.67 -3.91 -11.00
C TYR A 3 22.23 -4.45 -10.89
N LEU A 4 21.95 -5.22 -9.84
CA LEU A 4 20.63 -5.78 -9.58
C LEU A 4 19.97 -5.08 -8.40
N PHE A 5 18.67 -4.79 -8.54
CA PHE A 5 17.84 -4.25 -7.46
C PHE A 5 16.52 -5.01 -7.40
N SER A 6 16.06 -5.32 -6.18
CA SER A 6 14.86 -6.12 -5.94
C SER A 6 13.85 -5.37 -5.09
N SER A 7 12.58 -5.53 -5.43
CA SER A 7 11.46 -5.15 -4.57
C SER A 7 10.49 -6.31 -4.43
N GLU A 8 9.72 -6.32 -3.34
CA GLU A 8 8.70 -7.34 -3.09
C GLU A 8 7.32 -6.73 -2.93
N SER A 9 6.30 -7.54 -3.11
CA SER A 9 4.93 -7.23 -2.77
C SER A 9 4.20 -8.43 -2.19
N VAL A 10 3.09 -8.18 -1.52
CA VAL A 10 2.23 -9.19 -0.95
C VAL A 10 0.77 -8.95 -1.34
N SER A 11 -0.02 -10.03 -1.41
CA SER A 11 -1.44 -9.93 -1.74
C SER A 11 -2.27 -9.37 -0.58
N GLN A 12 -3.53 -9.02 -0.88
CA GLN A 12 -4.53 -8.64 0.14
C GLN A 12 -4.75 -9.71 1.21
N GLY A 13 -4.46 -10.99 0.93
CA GLY A 13 -4.58 -12.09 1.87
C GLY A 13 -3.37 -12.31 2.77
N HIS A 14 -2.26 -11.59 2.57
CA HIS A 14 -1.12 -11.65 3.49
C HIS A 14 -1.52 -11.18 4.89
N PRO A 15 -1.10 -11.84 5.99
CA PRO A 15 -1.55 -11.52 7.35
C PRO A 15 -1.42 -10.03 7.73
N ASP A 16 -0.29 -9.40 7.44
CA ASP A 16 -0.09 -7.98 7.71
C ASP A 16 -1.06 -7.11 6.90
N LYS A 17 -1.36 -7.47 5.64
CA LYS A 17 -2.31 -6.72 4.81
C LYS A 17 -3.77 -7.00 5.19
N VAL A 18 -4.08 -8.15 5.76
CA VAL A 18 -5.39 -8.39 6.41
C VAL A 18 -5.59 -7.41 7.56
N SER A 19 -4.57 -7.23 8.41
CA SER A 19 -4.59 -6.29 9.54
C SER A 19 -4.74 -4.84 9.07
N ASP A 20 -3.96 -4.43 8.06
CA ASP A 20 -4.05 -3.08 7.47
C ASP A 20 -5.45 -2.82 6.89
N GLN A 21 -6.02 -3.78 6.17
CA GLN A 21 -7.35 -3.63 5.56
C GLN A 21 -8.47 -3.55 6.61
N ILE A 22 -8.36 -4.26 7.73
CA ILE A 22 -9.33 -4.13 8.83
C ILE A 22 -9.22 -2.73 9.45
N SER A 23 -8.01 -2.26 9.75
CA SER A 23 -7.78 -0.94 10.34
C SER A 23 -8.28 0.19 9.45
N ASP A 24 -8.04 0.14 8.14
CA ASP A 24 -8.51 1.16 7.20
C ASP A 24 -10.01 1.06 6.87
N ALA A 25 -10.61 -0.13 6.90
CA ALA A 25 -12.05 -0.28 6.77
C ALA A 25 -12.80 0.33 7.96
N LEU A 26 -12.24 0.21 9.16
CA LEU A 26 -12.78 0.85 10.36
C LEU A 26 -12.62 2.38 10.30
N LEU A 27 -11.45 2.88 9.89
CA LEU A 27 -11.22 4.30 9.68
C LEU A 27 -12.22 4.90 8.68
N ASP A 28 -12.41 4.26 7.53
CA ASP A 28 -13.37 4.71 6.51
C ASP A 28 -14.80 4.76 7.07
N GLN A 29 -15.18 3.78 7.89
CA GLN A 29 -16.50 3.75 8.49
C GLN A 29 -16.69 4.91 9.49
N PHE A 30 -15.68 5.25 10.30
CA PHE A 30 -15.72 6.41 11.18
C PHE A 30 -15.86 7.70 10.37
N LEU A 31 -15.00 7.91 9.37
CA LEU A 31 -15.01 9.12 8.54
C LEU A 31 -16.30 9.29 7.72
N ALA A 32 -16.96 8.19 7.34
CA ALA A 32 -18.23 8.25 6.62
C ALA A 32 -19.36 8.86 7.47
N TYR A 33 -19.33 8.68 8.79
CA TYR A 33 -20.35 9.19 9.70
C TYR A 33 -19.91 10.41 10.52
N ASP A 34 -18.59 10.61 10.65
CA ASP A 34 -17.99 11.74 11.36
C ASP A 34 -16.67 12.13 10.67
N GLU A 35 -16.73 13.17 9.81
CA GLU A 35 -15.54 13.65 9.09
C GLU A 35 -14.43 14.18 10.01
N ASN A 36 -14.78 14.55 11.25
CA ASN A 36 -13.85 15.05 12.26
C ASN A 36 -13.30 13.92 13.17
N ALA A 37 -13.63 12.68 12.90
CA ALA A 37 -13.11 11.55 13.68
C ALA A 37 -11.58 11.55 13.73
N HIS A 38 -11.06 11.31 14.93
CA HIS A 38 -9.64 11.07 15.18
C HIS A 38 -9.44 9.59 15.51
N CYS A 39 -8.66 8.91 14.65
CA CYS A 39 -8.45 7.47 14.76
C CYS A 39 -6.96 7.14 14.72
N ALA A 40 -6.56 6.21 15.57
CA ALA A 40 -5.30 5.49 15.52
C ALA A 40 -5.62 4.03 15.87
N ILE A 41 -6.04 3.26 14.85
CA ILE A 41 -6.54 1.90 14.99
C ILE A 41 -5.48 0.92 14.50
N GLU A 42 -5.07 0.02 15.37
CA GLU A 42 -4.16 -1.06 15.06
C GLU A 42 -4.88 -2.40 15.20
N THR A 43 -4.55 -3.33 14.31
CA THR A 43 -5.12 -4.67 14.29
C THR A 43 -4.00 -5.68 14.27
N PHE A 44 -4.12 -6.76 15.05
CA PHE A 44 -3.39 -7.96 14.77
C PHE A 44 -4.33 -9.13 14.45
N CYS A 45 -3.88 -10.06 13.61
CA CYS A 45 -4.58 -11.28 13.28
C CYS A 45 -3.65 -12.49 13.35
N THR A 46 -4.17 -13.62 13.84
CA THR A 46 -3.47 -14.89 13.93
C THR A 46 -4.50 -16.01 13.80
N THR A 47 -4.09 -17.27 14.00
CA THR A 47 -5.00 -18.43 13.89
C THR A 47 -6.29 -18.20 14.67
N GLY A 48 -7.42 -18.16 13.96
CA GLY A 48 -8.76 -18.06 14.54
C GLY A 48 -9.04 -16.80 15.35
N GLN A 49 -8.20 -15.76 15.30
CA GLN A 49 -8.32 -14.60 16.19
C GLN A 49 -7.92 -13.29 15.53
N VAL A 50 -8.66 -12.23 15.85
CA VAL A 50 -8.37 -10.83 15.53
C VAL A 50 -8.45 -10.01 16.81
N CYS A 51 -7.53 -9.07 17.01
CA CYS A 51 -7.62 -8.06 18.05
C CYS A 51 -7.51 -6.68 17.43
N ILE A 52 -8.48 -5.81 17.71
CA ILE A 52 -8.58 -4.42 17.25
C ILE A 52 -8.33 -3.54 18.47
N MET A 53 -7.33 -2.69 18.41
CA MET A 53 -6.92 -1.84 19.54
C MET A 53 -6.57 -0.43 19.05
N GLY A 54 -6.44 0.50 19.99
CA GLY A 54 -6.03 1.86 19.69
C GLY A 54 -6.96 2.92 20.25
N GLU A 55 -6.87 4.12 19.73
CA GLU A 55 -7.59 5.31 20.18
C GLU A 55 -8.54 5.82 19.11
N VAL A 56 -9.76 6.14 19.50
CA VAL A 56 -10.77 6.77 18.66
C VAL A 56 -11.49 7.86 19.45
N THR A 57 -11.57 9.06 18.86
CA THR A 57 -12.45 10.13 19.30
C THR A 57 -13.39 10.44 18.15
N SER A 58 -14.68 10.13 18.30
CA SER A 58 -15.69 10.33 17.27
C SER A 58 -17.08 10.42 17.90
N GLU A 59 -17.98 11.13 17.25
CA GLU A 59 -19.40 11.13 17.58
C GLU A 59 -20.14 9.91 16.99
N ALA A 60 -19.53 9.21 16.03
CA ALA A 60 -20.10 8.04 15.39
C ALA A 60 -19.90 6.77 16.24
N TYR A 61 -20.96 5.99 16.42
CA TYR A 61 -20.88 4.64 17.00
C TYR A 61 -20.81 3.60 15.88
N ILE A 62 -19.76 2.76 15.90
CA ILE A 62 -19.45 1.80 14.82
C ILE A 62 -19.39 0.38 15.36
N ASP A 63 -20.01 -0.58 14.64
CA ASP A 63 -19.89 -2.01 14.93
C ASP A 63 -18.58 -2.57 14.35
N LEU A 64 -17.52 -2.50 15.18
CA LEU A 64 -16.16 -2.91 14.80
C LEU A 64 -16.10 -4.37 14.35
N GLN A 65 -16.83 -5.26 15.03
CA GLN A 65 -16.78 -6.70 14.75
C GLN A 65 -17.40 -7.02 13.39
N THR A 66 -18.55 -6.44 13.08
CA THR A 66 -19.21 -6.66 11.77
C THR A 66 -18.36 -6.16 10.62
N ILE A 67 -17.68 -5.02 10.77
CA ILE A 67 -16.81 -4.48 9.72
C ILE A 67 -15.58 -5.36 9.53
N ALA A 68 -14.95 -5.81 10.61
CA ALA A 68 -13.80 -6.70 10.52
C ALA A 68 -14.17 -8.02 9.83
N ARG A 69 -15.32 -8.65 10.18
CA ARG A 69 -15.81 -9.88 9.54
C ARG A 69 -16.05 -9.68 8.04
N LYS A 70 -16.74 -8.62 7.65
CA LYS A 70 -16.98 -8.30 6.24
C LYS A 70 -15.67 -8.09 5.47
N THR A 71 -14.67 -7.49 6.10
CA THR A 71 -13.34 -7.29 5.50
C THR A 71 -12.63 -8.63 5.29
N ILE A 72 -12.64 -9.52 6.27
CA ILE A 72 -12.05 -10.86 6.19
C ILE A 72 -12.72 -11.67 5.07
N ASP A 73 -14.06 -11.66 5.01
CA ASP A 73 -14.83 -12.35 3.98
C ASP A 73 -14.53 -11.80 2.58
N ARG A 74 -14.47 -10.47 2.42
CA ARG A 74 -14.10 -9.80 1.16
C ARG A 74 -12.71 -10.20 0.67
N ILE A 75 -11.74 -10.36 1.57
CA ILE A 75 -10.38 -10.81 1.24
C ILE A 75 -10.40 -12.26 0.71
N GLY A 76 -11.38 -13.07 1.12
CA GLY A 76 -11.55 -14.44 0.67
C GLY A 76 -11.30 -15.50 1.75
N TYR A 77 -11.14 -15.11 3.00
CA TYR A 77 -11.09 -16.03 4.13
C TYR A 77 -12.50 -16.39 4.57
N THR A 78 -13.11 -17.32 3.83
CA THR A 78 -14.54 -17.71 3.96
C THR A 78 -14.75 -19.17 4.37
N LYS A 79 -13.67 -19.95 4.51
CA LYS A 79 -13.72 -21.37 4.80
C LYS A 79 -13.04 -21.69 6.13
N SER A 80 -13.71 -22.47 6.98
CA SER A 80 -13.17 -22.88 8.30
C SER A 80 -11.87 -23.69 8.21
N GLU A 81 -11.64 -24.39 7.10
CA GLU A 81 -10.40 -25.12 6.84
C GLU A 81 -9.16 -24.23 6.75
N TYR A 82 -9.33 -22.93 6.51
CA TYR A 82 -8.23 -21.94 6.58
C TYR A 82 -7.82 -21.60 8.02
N GLN A 83 -8.59 -22.08 9.02
CA GLN A 83 -8.43 -21.81 10.45
C GLN A 83 -8.35 -20.31 10.79
N PHE A 84 -8.87 -19.51 9.89
CA PHE A 84 -9.10 -18.07 9.97
C PHE A 84 -10.16 -17.71 8.94
N ASP A 85 -11.35 -17.34 9.37
CA ASP A 85 -12.46 -16.95 8.50
C ASP A 85 -13.36 -15.92 9.18
N GLY A 86 -14.10 -15.14 8.38
CA GLY A 86 -14.92 -14.05 8.87
C GLY A 86 -16.06 -14.48 9.81
N ASN A 87 -16.55 -15.72 9.71
CA ASN A 87 -17.67 -16.20 10.52
C ASN A 87 -17.23 -16.78 11.86
N SER A 88 -16.09 -17.49 11.91
CA SER A 88 -15.70 -18.28 13.09
C SER A 88 -14.58 -17.68 13.92
N CYS A 89 -13.76 -16.76 13.41
CA CYS A 89 -12.67 -16.17 14.20
C CYS A 89 -13.22 -15.33 15.37
N GLY A 90 -12.53 -15.41 16.52
CA GLY A 90 -12.77 -14.56 17.67
C GLY A 90 -12.31 -13.14 17.39
N ILE A 91 -13.12 -12.12 17.70
CA ILE A 91 -12.74 -10.71 17.55
C ILE A 91 -12.77 -10.05 18.91
N LEU A 92 -11.60 -9.59 19.35
CA LEU A 92 -11.40 -8.82 20.58
C LEU A 92 -11.26 -7.35 20.22
N THR A 93 -11.81 -6.47 21.06
CA THR A 93 -11.69 -5.02 20.87
C THR A 93 -11.19 -4.35 22.14
N ALA A 94 -10.20 -3.45 22.01
CA ALA A 94 -9.61 -2.65 23.07
C ALA A 94 -9.39 -1.23 22.56
N ILE A 95 -10.49 -0.53 22.25
CA ILE A 95 -10.50 0.87 21.79
C ILE A 95 -10.86 1.77 22.96
N HIS A 96 -10.14 2.88 23.11
CA HIS A 96 -10.39 3.92 24.10
C HIS A 96 -10.28 5.33 23.50
N GLU A 97 -10.64 6.36 24.24
CA GLU A 97 -10.55 7.75 23.78
C GLU A 97 -9.09 8.20 23.69
N GLN A 98 -8.80 9.08 22.72
CA GLN A 98 -7.49 9.72 22.59
C GLN A 98 -7.14 10.57 23.82
N SER A 99 -5.87 10.59 24.21
CA SER A 99 -5.37 11.41 25.33
C SER A 99 -5.68 12.90 25.13
N ARG A 100 -6.28 13.52 26.15
CA ARG A 100 -6.57 14.97 26.16
C ARG A 100 -5.31 15.83 26.10
N ASP A 101 -4.16 15.33 26.56
CA ASP A 101 -2.90 16.07 26.53
C ASP A 101 -2.35 16.21 25.12
N ILE A 102 -2.46 15.17 24.30
CA ILE A 102 -2.11 15.21 22.88
C ILE A 102 -3.01 16.21 22.15
N ASN A 103 -4.31 16.17 22.41
CA ASN A 103 -5.27 17.04 21.74
C ASN A 103 -5.00 18.55 22.01
N ARG A 104 -4.60 18.91 23.25
CA ARG A 104 -4.22 20.28 23.59
C ARG A 104 -3.02 20.81 22.80
N GLY A 105 -2.07 19.95 22.45
CA GLY A 105 -0.88 20.31 21.65
C GLY A 105 -1.18 20.53 20.17
N VAL A 106 -2.21 19.88 19.66
CA VAL A 106 -2.56 19.82 18.23
C VAL A 106 -3.65 20.82 17.86
N SER A 107 -4.75 20.87 18.63
CA SER A 107 -5.90 21.73 18.35
C SER A 107 -5.59 23.21 18.62
N ARG A 108 -5.97 24.09 17.70
CA ARG A 108 -5.84 25.55 17.78
C ARG A 108 -7.17 26.20 17.43
N GLU A 109 -7.36 27.46 17.86
CA GLU A 109 -8.56 28.24 17.53
C GLU A 109 -8.70 28.45 16.01
N MET A 110 -7.57 28.68 15.33
CA MET A 110 -7.53 28.75 13.87
C MET A 110 -7.07 27.42 13.28
N PRO A 111 -7.86 26.77 12.42
CA PRO A 111 -7.50 25.46 11.82
C PRO A 111 -6.16 25.49 11.08
N GLU A 112 -5.80 26.61 10.46
CA GLU A 112 -4.53 26.78 9.75
C GLU A 112 -3.30 26.74 10.66
N GLU A 113 -3.48 26.93 11.96
CA GLU A 113 -2.43 26.85 12.99
C GLU A 113 -2.38 25.49 13.69
N GLN A 114 -3.23 24.53 13.27
CA GLN A 114 -3.19 23.18 13.77
C GLN A 114 -1.77 22.63 13.72
N GLY A 115 -1.24 22.24 14.88
CA GLY A 115 0.08 21.63 14.98
C GLY A 115 0.10 20.19 14.45
N ALA A 116 1.27 19.71 14.08
CA ALA A 116 1.44 18.30 13.75
C ALA A 116 1.08 17.40 14.95
N GLY A 117 0.34 16.33 14.70
CA GLY A 117 -0.11 15.39 15.74
C GLY A 117 1.00 14.57 16.35
N ASP A 118 2.17 14.51 15.70
CA ASP A 118 3.37 13.83 16.19
C ASP A 118 4.61 14.51 15.58
N GLN A 119 5.78 14.16 16.11
CA GLN A 119 7.06 14.40 15.47
C GLN A 119 7.35 13.30 14.45
N GLY A 120 8.12 13.57 13.41
CA GLY A 120 8.54 12.53 12.47
C GLY A 120 9.15 13.05 11.19
N MET A 121 9.65 12.10 10.40
CA MET A 121 10.15 12.31 9.04
C MET A 121 9.29 11.51 8.08
N MET A 122 8.76 12.15 7.04
CA MET A 122 7.95 11.52 6.02
C MET A 122 8.61 11.72 4.67
N PHE A 123 8.51 10.71 3.82
CA PHE A 123 9.19 10.70 2.54
C PHE A 123 8.22 10.49 1.39
N GLY A 124 8.47 11.20 0.30
CA GLY A 124 7.87 10.98 -1.00
C GLY A 124 8.96 10.70 -2.03
N TYR A 125 8.67 9.82 -2.96
CA TYR A 125 9.58 9.46 -4.03
C TYR A 125 8.83 9.35 -5.36
N ALA A 126 9.50 9.68 -6.46
CA ALA A 126 9.04 9.43 -7.81
C ALA A 126 10.24 9.23 -8.74
N SER A 127 10.06 8.42 -9.77
CA SER A 127 11.01 8.22 -10.87
C SER A 127 10.29 8.11 -12.21
N ASP A 128 11.01 8.35 -13.29
CA ASP A 128 10.48 8.22 -14.66
C ASP A 128 10.51 6.78 -15.21
N GLU A 129 10.73 5.79 -14.33
CA GLU A 129 10.86 4.38 -14.71
C GLU A 129 9.57 3.80 -15.29
N THR A 130 8.41 4.18 -14.74
CA THR A 130 7.09 3.69 -15.17
C THR A 130 6.15 4.86 -15.48
N ALA A 131 5.01 4.56 -16.11
CA ALA A 131 3.98 5.56 -16.40
C ALA A 131 3.36 6.16 -15.12
N ASN A 132 3.38 5.42 -14.01
CA ASN A 132 2.87 5.85 -12.71
C ASN A 132 3.92 6.57 -11.85
N TYR A 133 5.13 6.78 -12.39
CA TYR A 133 6.25 7.39 -11.66
C TYR A 133 6.69 6.59 -10.43
N MET A 134 6.66 5.26 -10.55
CA MET A 134 7.05 4.31 -9.53
C MET A 134 8.31 3.51 -9.94
N PRO A 135 9.05 2.97 -8.96
CA PRO A 135 10.10 1.98 -9.25
C PRO A 135 9.50 0.76 -9.96
N VAL A 136 10.07 0.38 -11.09
CA VAL A 136 9.56 -0.72 -11.91
C VAL A 136 9.56 -2.07 -11.17
N SER A 137 10.55 -2.29 -10.29
CA SER A 137 10.64 -3.52 -9.49
C SER A 137 9.46 -3.68 -8.55
N LEU A 138 9.00 -2.59 -7.93
CA LEU A 138 7.85 -2.60 -7.03
C LEU A 138 6.53 -2.66 -7.81
N GLU A 139 6.37 -1.83 -8.84
CA GLU A 139 5.13 -1.78 -9.62
C GLU A 139 4.82 -3.15 -10.23
N LEU A 140 5.81 -3.82 -10.83
CA LEU A 140 5.63 -5.16 -11.36
C LEU A 140 5.34 -6.18 -10.26
N SER A 141 5.96 -6.04 -9.07
CA SER A 141 5.64 -6.90 -7.92
C SER A 141 4.17 -6.75 -7.50
N HIS A 142 3.63 -5.52 -7.45
CA HIS A 142 2.21 -5.29 -7.16
C HIS A 142 1.30 -5.90 -8.23
N ILE A 143 1.62 -5.71 -9.50
CA ILE A 143 0.83 -6.26 -10.62
C ILE A 143 0.73 -7.78 -10.52
N LEU A 144 1.84 -8.49 -10.23
CA LEU A 144 1.87 -9.95 -10.09
C LEU A 144 0.86 -10.46 -9.04
N VAL A 145 0.91 -9.94 -7.81
CA VAL A 145 0.02 -10.42 -6.74
C VAL A 145 -1.43 -9.93 -6.92
N LYS A 146 -1.62 -8.78 -7.57
CA LYS A 146 -2.95 -8.26 -7.90
C LYS A 146 -3.65 -9.09 -8.97
N GLU A 147 -2.93 -9.46 -10.04
CA GLU A 147 -3.49 -10.34 -11.08
C GLU A 147 -3.75 -11.76 -10.54
N LEU A 148 -2.87 -12.27 -9.66
CA LEU A 148 -3.09 -13.55 -9.00
C LEU A 148 -4.38 -13.55 -8.14
N ALA A 149 -4.61 -12.45 -7.39
CA ALA A 149 -5.84 -12.28 -6.62
C ALA A 149 -7.09 -12.22 -7.52
N LYS A 150 -7.02 -11.52 -8.66
CA LYS A 150 -8.12 -11.49 -9.63
C LYS A 150 -8.44 -12.87 -10.21
N ILE A 151 -7.41 -13.67 -10.57
CA ILE A 151 -7.60 -15.04 -11.04
C ILE A 151 -8.38 -15.85 -9.99
N ARG A 152 -7.98 -15.75 -8.72
CA ARG A 152 -8.66 -16.40 -7.60
C ARG A 152 -10.13 -15.96 -7.47
N GLU A 153 -10.38 -14.65 -7.53
CA GLU A 153 -11.72 -14.06 -7.39
C GLU A 153 -12.64 -14.41 -8.56
N GLU A 154 -12.11 -14.50 -9.76
CA GLU A 154 -12.85 -14.97 -10.94
C GLU A 154 -13.28 -16.45 -10.84
N GLY A 155 -12.50 -17.28 -10.12
CA GLY A 155 -12.81 -18.68 -9.85
C GLY A 155 -12.88 -19.59 -11.09
N LYS A 156 -12.29 -19.19 -12.22
CA LYS A 156 -12.33 -19.92 -13.49
C LYS A 156 -11.06 -20.73 -13.73
N GLU A 157 -9.92 -20.07 -13.58
CA GLU A 157 -8.60 -20.65 -13.75
C GLU A 157 -7.92 -20.79 -12.38
N MET A 158 -6.93 -21.65 -12.23
CA MET A 158 -6.17 -21.85 -10.99
C MET A 158 -7.08 -21.90 -9.73
N GLN A 159 -8.17 -22.68 -9.78
CA GLN A 159 -9.22 -22.73 -8.73
C GLN A 159 -8.70 -23.15 -7.35
N TYR A 160 -7.49 -23.68 -7.30
CA TYR A 160 -6.80 -24.08 -6.07
C TYR A 160 -6.17 -22.88 -5.32
N LEU A 161 -6.19 -21.66 -5.86
CA LEU A 161 -5.59 -20.50 -5.21
C LEU A 161 -6.30 -20.12 -3.92
N ARG A 162 -5.49 -19.84 -2.89
CA ARG A 162 -5.94 -19.27 -1.62
C ARG A 162 -5.53 -17.79 -1.51
N PRO A 163 -6.02 -17.02 -0.52
CA PRO A 163 -5.84 -15.56 -0.48
C PRO A 163 -4.40 -15.07 -0.33
N ASP A 164 -3.53 -15.83 0.36
CA ASP A 164 -2.16 -15.38 0.66
C ASP A 164 -1.21 -15.62 -0.52
N SER A 165 -0.45 -14.61 -0.87
CA SER A 165 0.62 -14.73 -1.86
C SER A 165 1.65 -13.61 -1.72
N LYS A 166 2.86 -13.87 -2.26
CA LYS A 166 3.97 -12.93 -2.29
C LYS A 166 4.61 -12.94 -3.67
N SER A 167 5.17 -11.82 -4.06
CA SER A 167 6.01 -11.68 -5.25
C SER A 167 7.28 -10.91 -4.94
N GLN A 168 8.34 -11.18 -5.69
CA GLN A 168 9.56 -10.39 -5.70
C GLN A 168 10.04 -10.26 -7.12
N VAL A 169 10.43 -9.06 -7.51
CA VAL A 169 10.98 -8.77 -8.83
C VAL A 169 12.36 -8.17 -8.68
N THR A 170 13.33 -8.75 -9.40
CA THR A 170 14.69 -8.23 -9.52
C THR A 170 14.88 -7.65 -10.91
N ILE A 171 15.26 -6.40 -10.98
CA ILE A 171 15.58 -5.67 -12.21
C ILE A 171 17.09 -5.53 -12.35
N GLU A 172 17.62 -5.77 -13.54
CA GLU A 172 18.97 -5.38 -13.93
C GLU A 172 18.93 -3.94 -14.43
N TYR A 173 19.76 -3.08 -13.80
CA TYR A 173 19.92 -1.66 -14.15
C TYR A 173 21.28 -1.43 -14.83
N ASN A 174 21.31 -0.46 -15.74
CA ASN A 174 22.57 0.10 -16.27
C ASN A 174 23.25 1.00 -15.23
N ASP A 175 24.52 1.37 -15.46
CA ASP A 175 25.27 2.27 -14.57
C ASP A 175 24.66 3.68 -14.47
N ASP A 176 23.80 4.07 -15.38
CA ASP A 176 23.04 5.32 -15.37
C ASP A 176 21.68 5.21 -14.69
N ASP A 177 21.46 4.15 -13.92
CA ASP A 177 20.22 3.82 -13.22
C ASP A 177 18.97 3.64 -14.11
N THR A 178 19.17 3.41 -15.41
CA THR A 178 18.05 3.04 -16.29
C THR A 178 17.75 1.56 -16.20
N PRO A 179 16.45 1.14 -16.09
CA PRO A 179 16.08 -0.26 -16.12
C PRO A 179 16.50 -0.90 -17.47
N LYS A 180 17.13 -2.08 -17.40
CA LYS A 180 17.64 -2.78 -18.59
C LYS A 180 16.81 -4.01 -18.95
N ARG A 181 16.48 -4.84 -17.98
CA ARG A 181 15.62 -6.01 -18.12
C ARG A 181 15.15 -6.56 -16.78
N ILE A 182 14.13 -7.39 -16.80
CA ILE A 182 13.73 -8.20 -15.67
C ILE A 182 14.72 -9.38 -15.55
N HIS A 183 15.41 -9.46 -14.40
CA HIS A 183 16.36 -10.56 -14.15
C HIS A 183 15.65 -11.77 -13.55
N THR A 184 14.85 -11.57 -12.48
CA THR A 184 14.20 -12.66 -11.74
C THR A 184 12.79 -12.26 -11.31
N ILE A 185 11.86 -13.18 -11.42
CA ILE A 185 10.51 -13.11 -10.85
C ILE A 185 10.33 -14.28 -9.88
N VAL A 186 10.00 -13.97 -8.63
CA VAL A 186 9.60 -14.95 -7.61
C VAL A 186 8.10 -14.80 -7.35
N VAL A 187 7.36 -15.90 -7.36
CA VAL A 187 5.94 -15.96 -6.98
C VAL A 187 5.77 -17.08 -5.96
N SER A 188 5.25 -16.75 -4.79
CA SER A 188 4.84 -17.73 -3.78
C SER A 188 3.34 -17.54 -3.52
N THR A 189 2.55 -18.58 -3.76
CA THR A 189 1.10 -18.53 -3.59
C THR A 189 0.60 -19.65 -2.72
N GLN A 190 -0.27 -19.32 -1.77
CA GLN A 190 -1.03 -20.30 -1.01
C GLN A 190 -2.03 -21.00 -1.92
N HIS A 191 -2.19 -22.31 -1.73
CA HIS A 191 -3.05 -23.15 -2.56
C HIS A 191 -3.71 -24.27 -1.75
N ASP A 192 -4.78 -24.83 -2.28
CA ASP A 192 -5.39 -26.06 -1.77
C ASP A 192 -4.44 -27.24 -1.95
N ASP A 193 -4.60 -28.28 -1.13
CA ASP A 193 -3.94 -29.57 -1.31
C ASP A 193 -4.73 -30.38 -2.35
N PHE A 194 -4.61 -29.98 -3.64
CA PHE A 194 -5.53 -30.39 -4.70
C PHE A 194 -5.13 -31.67 -5.44
N ILE A 195 -3.90 -32.21 -5.20
CA ILE A 195 -3.47 -33.51 -5.69
C ILE A 195 -3.24 -34.42 -4.49
N GLN A 196 -4.09 -35.43 -4.35
CA GLN A 196 -3.99 -36.37 -3.24
C GLN A 196 -2.99 -37.51 -3.53
N PRO A 197 -2.20 -37.93 -2.54
CA PRO A 197 -1.27 -39.07 -2.71
C PRO A 197 -2.04 -40.39 -2.91
N ALA A 198 -1.43 -41.31 -3.68
CA ALA A 198 -2.04 -42.62 -3.95
C ALA A 198 -2.11 -43.51 -2.69
N SER A 199 -1.25 -43.27 -1.72
CA SER A 199 -1.25 -43.94 -0.40
C SER A 199 -0.66 -43.00 0.66
N SER A 200 -0.70 -43.41 1.94
CA SER A 200 -0.08 -42.67 3.05
C SER A 200 1.45 -42.83 3.11
N SER A 201 2.10 -43.40 2.10
CA SER A 201 3.56 -43.51 2.06
C SER A 201 4.19 -42.15 1.79
N GLU A 202 5.37 -41.91 2.38
CA GLU A 202 6.14 -40.67 2.16
C GLU A 202 6.49 -40.49 0.66
N ALA A 203 6.77 -41.57 -0.05
CA ALA A 203 7.07 -41.55 -1.49
C ALA A 203 5.88 -41.06 -2.33
N ASP A 204 4.65 -41.53 -2.03
CA ASP A 204 3.45 -41.10 -2.72
C ASP A 204 3.09 -39.66 -2.37
N GLN A 205 3.34 -39.21 -1.12
CA GLN A 205 3.15 -37.82 -0.72
C GLN A 205 4.11 -36.92 -1.49
N LEU A 206 5.40 -37.22 -1.53
CA LEU A 206 6.40 -36.44 -2.28
C LEU A 206 6.04 -36.36 -3.77
N LYS A 207 5.58 -37.45 -4.38
CA LYS A 207 5.15 -37.47 -5.77
C LYS A 207 3.93 -36.59 -6.03
N ALA A 208 2.94 -36.58 -5.13
CA ALA A 208 1.77 -35.70 -5.22
C ALA A 208 2.19 -34.24 -5.10
N ASP A 209 3.07 -33.92 -4.15
CA ASP A 209 3.59 -32.57 -3.94
C ASP A 209 4.38 -32.07 -5.18
N GLU A 210 5.25 -32.91 -5.78
CA GLU A 210 5.96 -32.58 -7.01
C GLU A 210 5.02 -32.28 -8.20
N GLN A 211 3.98 -33.11 -8.37
CA GLN A 211 2.98 -32.91 -9.42
C GLN A 211 2.20 -31.62 -9.22
N MET A 212 1.84 -31.31 -7.98
CA MET A 212 1.13 -30.08 -7.61
C MET A 212 1.98 -28.84 -7.90
N LEU A 213 3.26 -28.85 -7.50
CA LEU A 213 4.19 -27.76 -7.76
C LEU A 213 4.47 -27.58 -9.25
N ALA A 214 4.58 -28.66 -10.01
CA ALA A 214 4.74 -28.62 -11.46
C ALA A 214 3.52 -27.98 -12.14
N GLN A 215 2.30 -28.32 -11.69
CA GLN A 215 1.06 -27.68 -12.20
C GLN A 215 1.03 -26.19 -11.85
N ILE A 216 1.30 -25.80 -10.59
CA ILE A 216 1.30 -24.38 -10.17
C ILE A 216 2.34 -23.60 -11.00
N ARG A 217 3.54 -24.16 -11.21
CA ARG A 217 4.57 -23.51 -12.03
C ARG A 217 4.11 -23.31 -13.47
N LYS A 218 3.49 -24.33 -14.05
CA LYS A 218 2.94 -24.26 -15.41
C LYS A 218 1.90 -23.15 -15.50
N ASP A 219 0.95 -23.12 -14.61
CA ASP A 219 -0.15 -22.14 -14.61
C ASP A 219 0.35 -20.71 -14.36
N VAL A 220 1.36 -20.53 -13.50
CA VAL A 220 2.00 -19.22 -13.34
C VAL A 220 2.60 -18.74 -14.67
N LEU A 221 3.29 -19.61 -15.41
CA LEU A 221 3.94 -19.22 -16.66
C LEU A 221 2.96 -19.04 -17.83
N GLU A 222 1.91 -19.88 -17.90
CA GLU A 222 0.98 -19.92 -19.03
C GLU A 222 -0.28 -19.06 -18.82
N ILE A 223 -0.66 -18.76 -17.56
CA ILE A 223 -1.85 -17.96 -17.22
C ILE A 223 -1.46 -16.63 -16.58
N LEU A 224 -0.74 -16.65 -15.42
CA LEU A 224 -0.46 -15.42 -14.68
C LEU A 224 0.43 -14.46 -15.48
N ILE A 225 1.57 -14.92 -16.02
CA ILE A 225 2.52 -14.05 -16.72
C ILE A 225 1.90 -13.40 -17.97
N PRO A 226 1.13 -14.10 -18.82
CA PRO A 226 0.40 -13.43 -19.92
C PRO A 226 -0.59 -12.38 -19.45
N ARG A 227 -1.33 -12.60 -18.35
CA ARG A 227 -2.27 -11.62 -17.79
C ARG A 227 -1.52 -10.40 -17.24
N VAL A 228 -0.41 -10.60 -16.55
CA VAL A 228 0.48 -9.53 -16.08
C VAL A 228 0.96 -8.68 -17.25
N LYS A 229 1.48 -9.31 -18.32
CA LYS A 229 1.90 -8.57 -19.53
C LYS A 229 0.78 -7.76 -20.16
N ALA A 230 -0.45 -8.25 -20.13
CA ALA A 230 -1.59 -7.56 -20.73
C ALA A 230 -1.99 -6.26 -20.01
N VAL A 231 -1.58 -6.08 -18.76
CA VAL A 231 -1.91 -4.88 -17.96
C VAL A 231 -0.68 -3.98 -17.68
N CYS A 232 0.51 -4.41 -18.06
CA CYS A 232 1.72 -3.62 -17.94
C CYS A 232 1.77 -2.50 -18.99
N ASP A 233 2.36 -1.36 -18.63
CA ASP A 233 2.69 -0.31 -19.58
C ASP A 233 3.83 -0.72 -20.53
N GLU A 234 4.04 0.06 -21.61
CA GLU A 234 5.05 -0.23 -22.61
C GLU A 234 6.49 -0.24 -22.06
N LYS A 235 6.78 0.58 -21.05
CA LYS A 235 8.11 0.63 -20.42
C LYS A 235 8.41 -0.66 -19.67
N ILE A 236 7.42 -1.19 -18.95
CA ILE A 236 7.55 -2.47 -18.22
C ILE A 236 7.61 -3.63 -19.23
N LEU A 237 6.75 -3.61 -20.27
CA LEU A 237 6.73 -4.66 -21.30
C LEU A 237 8.07 -4.79 -22.02
N ALA A 238 8.76 -3.70 -22.29
CA ALA A 238 10.06 -3.68 -22.96
C ALA A 238 11.18 -4.39 -22.15
N LEU A 239 10.96 -4.60 -20.84
CA LEU A 239 11.94 -5.27 -19.96
C LEU A 239 11.79 -6.79 -19.94
N PHE A 240 10.71 -7.35 -20.51
CA PHE A 240 10.52 -8.80 -20.60
C PHE A 240 11.38 -9.41 -21.71
N ASP A 241 12.18 -10.40 -21.36
CA ASP A 241 12.95 -11.21 -22.32
C ASP A 241 12.88 -12.71 -21.96
N ASP A 242 13.51 -13.56 -22.76
CA ASP A 242 13.53 -15.02 -22.62
C ASP A 242 14.52 -15.53 -21.55
N ARG A 243 15.32 -14.64 -20.95
CA ARG A 243 16.33 -14.95 -19.94
C ARG A 243 15.83 -14.80 -18.53
N ILE A 244 14.56 -14.45 -18.32
CA ILE A 244 14.00 -14.27 -16.98
C ILE A 244 14.04 -15.58 -16.19
N ILE A 245 14.57 -15.52 -14.98
CA ILE A 245 14.58 -16.63 -14.03
C ILE A 245 13.28 -16.60 -13.23
N TYR A 246 12.49 -17.68 -13.33
CA TYR A 246 11.24 -17.80 -12.59
C TYR A 246 11.39 -18.76 -11.41
N HIS A 247 11.11 -18.32 -10.20
CA HIS A 247 10.97 -19.15 -9.01
C HIS A 247 9.48 -19.15 -8.57
N VAL A 248 8.87 -20.31 -8.58
CA VAL A 248 7.46 -20.49 -8.19
C VAL A 248 7.40 -21.47 -7.03
N ASN A 249 6.86 -21.04 -5.90
CA ASN A 249 6.81 -21.79 -4.63
C ASN A 249 8.15 -22.52 -4.33
N PRO A 250 9.28 -21.81 -4.26
CA PRO A 250 10.61 -22.44 -4.21
C PRO A 250 10.87 -23.25 -2.94
N THR A 251 10.08 -23.06 -1.89
CA THR A 251 10.16 -23.81 -0.62
C THR A 251 9.34 -25.10 -0.62
N GLY A 252 8.57 -25.37 -1.69
CA GLY A 252 7.63 -26.47 -1.76
C GLY A 252 6.18 -26.03 -1.68
N LYS A 253 5.27 -26.95 -1.32
CA LYS A 253 3.84 -26.65 -1.19
C LYS A 253 3.59 -25.58 -0.10
N PHE A 254 2.58 -24.76 -0.35
CA PHE A 254 2.18 -23.65 0.53
C PHE A 254 0.66 -23.73 0.81
N VAL A 255 0.26 -24.75 1.57
CA VAL A 255 -1.14 -24.98 1.97
C VAL A 255 -1.48 -24.19 3.23
N ILE A 256 -0.58 -24.20 4.23
CA ILE A 256 -0.72 -23.40 5.46
C ILE A 256 -0.19 -22.02 5.19
N GLY A 257 -1.06 -21.01 5.24
CA GLY A 257 -0.73 -19.60 4.99
C GLY A 257 -1.80 -18.68 5.58
N GLY A 258 -1.71 -17.40 5.24
CA GLY A 258 -2.54 -16.38 5.84
C GLY A 258 -2.33 -16.27 7.36
N PRO A 259 -3.28 -15.72 8.12
CA PRO A 259 -3.15 -15.56 9.58
C PRO A 259 -2.95 -16.87 10.36
N HIS A 260 -3.28 -18.02 9.76
CA HIS A 260 -2.99 -19.32 10.36
C HIS A 260 -1.49 -19.69 10.22
N GLY A 261 -0.86 -19.27 9.14
CA GLY A 261 0.56 -19.56 8.91
C GLY A 261 1.51 -18.61 9.64
N ASP A 262 1.14 -17.34 9.74
CA ASP A 262 1.93 -16.28 10.37
C ASP A 262 1.02 -15.18 10.94
N THR A 263 1.46 -14.55 12.02
CA THR A 263 0.73 -13.43 12.63
C THR A 263 0.90 -12.16 11.84
N GLY A 264 -0.21 -11.46 11.55
CA GLY A 264 -0.23 -10.16 10.91
C GLY A 264 -0.45 -9.02 11.89
N LEU A 265 0.18 -7.88 11.64
CA LEU A 265 -0.02 -6.63 12.37
C LEU A 265 -0.13 -5.45 11.39
N THR A 266 -0.91 -4.44 11.77
CA THR A 266 -0.97 -3.16 11.06
C THR A 266 0.41 -2.51 10.99
N GLY A 267 0.79 -2.01 9.80
CA GLY A 267 2.01 -1.24 9.62
C GLY A 267 3.31 -2.05 9.51
N ARG A 268 3.24 -3.36 9.23
CA ARG A 268 4.44 -4.20 9.05
C ARG A 268 4.85 -4.39 7.58
N LYS A 269 4.16 -3.76 6.64
CA LYS A 269 4.47 -3.80 5.19
C LYS A 269 4.70 -2.42 4.60
N ILE A 270 5.24 -1.48 5.40
CA ILE A 270 5.42 -0.08 5.04
C ILE A 270 6.31 0.14 3.81
N ILE A 271 7.26 -0.72 3.54
CA ILE A 271 8.12 -0.65 2.35
C ILE A 271 7.35 -1.09 1.10
N VAL A 272 6.51 -2.13 1.22
CA VAL A 272 5.57 -2.57 0.17
C VAL A 272 4.53 -1.48 -0.10
N ASP A 273 4.08 -0.79 0.94
CA ASP A 273 3.09 0.29 0.86
C ASP A 273 3.62 1.54 0.14
N THR A 274 4.94 1.72 0.06
CA THR A 274 5.58 2.93 -0.44
C THR A 274 6.39 2.70 -1.71
N TYR A 275 7.71 2.49 -1.63
CA TYR A 275 8.59 2.55 -2.81
C TYR A 275 9.49 1.31 -2.98
N GLY A 276 9.23 0.20 -2.25
CA GLY A 276 9.95 -1.07 -2.41
C GLY A 276 11.45 -1.00 -2.13
N GLY A 277 11.89 -0.01 -1.34
CA GLY A 277 13.29 0.20 -0.97
C GLY A 277 14.07 1.19 -1.85
N LYS A 278 13.49 1.69 -2.97
CA LYS A 278 14.12 2.77 -3.77
C LYS A 278 14.05 4.12 -3.07
N GLY A 279 12.91 4.45 -2.47
CA GLY A 279 12.76 5.63 -1.63
C GLY A 279 12.95 5.31 -0.14
N ALA A 280 13.44 6.27 0.64
CA ALA A 280 13.50 6.18 2.10
C ALA A 280 12.09 6.12 2.72
N HIS A 281 12.02 5.66 3.99
CA HIS A 281 10.81 5.64 4.78
C HIS A 281 11.09 6.15 6.21
N GLY A 282 10.14 6.89 6.78
CA GLY A 282 10.29 7.45 8.15
C GLY A 282 9.98 6.48 9.28
N GLY A 283 9.37 5.31 8.96
CA GLY A 283 9.04 4.27 9.92
C GLY A 283 7.58 4.28 10.42
N GLY A 284 6.83 5.37 10.18
CA GLY A 284 5.42 5.47 10.58
C GLY A 284 4.49 4.60 9.73
N ALA A 285 3.60 3.82 10.35
CA ALA A 285 2.52 3.12 9.67
C ALA A 285 1.46 4.09 9.14
N PHE A 286 0.77 3.71 8.06
CA PHE A 286 -0.31 4.50 7.46
C PHE A 286 -1.69 4.03 7.90
N SER A 287 -1.98 2.73 7.71
CA SER A 287 -3.30 2.15 7.94
C SER A 287 -3.80 2.38 9.37
N GLY A 288 -5.10 2.65 9.52
CA GLY A 288 -5.75 2.95 10.78
C GLY A 288 -5.59 4.37 11.31
N LYS A 289 -4.73 5.20 10.69
CA LYS A 289 -4.48 6.60 11.07
C LYS A 289 -5.32 7.56 10.24
N ASP A 290 -6.08 8.45 10.89
CA ASP A 290 -6.76 9.57 10.26
C ASP A 290 -5.76 10.64 9.76
N PRO A 291 -6.17 11.58 8.88
CA PRO A 291 -5.24 12.51 8.24
C PRO A 291 -4.60 13.55 9.15
N SER A 292 -5.03 13.70 10.42
CA SER A 292 -4.33 14.55 11.38
C SER A 292 -2.95 13.98 11.78
N LYS A 293 -2.72 12.69 11.53
CA LYS A 293 -1.45 12.02 11.77
C LYS A 293 -0.54 12.26 10.57
N VAL A 294 0.49 13.08 10.76
CA VAL A 294 1.43 13.48 9.70
C VAL A 294 2.20 12.31 9.11
N ASP A 295 2.38 11.21 9.83
CA ASP A 295 2.93 9.96 9.30
C ASP A 295 2.27 9.57 7.97
N ARG A 296 0.96 9.73 7.88
CA ARG A 296 0.17 9.40 6.69
C ARG A 296 0.01 10.61 5.78
N SER A 297 -0.54 11.71 6.26
CA SER A 297 -0.89 12.87 5.44
C SER A 297 0.33 13.53 4.80
N ALA A 298 1.42 13.71 5.55
CA ALA A 298 2.63 14.31 5.00
C ALA A 298 3.42 13.36 4.10
N ALA A 299 3.33 12.04 4.28
CA ALA A 299 3.88 11.08 3.32
C ALA A 299 3.14 11.17 1.97
N TYR A 300 1.82 11.32 1.99
CA TYR A 300 1.03 11.55 0.77
C TYR A 300 1.37 12.89 0.11
N ALA A 301 1.52 13.96 0.90
CA ALA A 301 1.95 15.27 0.40
C ALA A 301 3.35 15.20 -0.22
N ALA A 302 4.30 14.52 0.42
CA ALA A 302 5.64 14.33 -0.12
C ALA A 302 5.63 13.56 -1.44
N ARG A 303 4.78 12.51 -1.56
CA ARG A 303 4.55 11.79 -2.83
C ARG A 303 3.96 12.70 -3.90
N TYR A 304 2.94 13.47 -3.57
CA TYR A 304 2.30 14.42 -4.48
C TYR A 304 3.31 15.41 -5.06
N ILE A 305 4.17 15.96 -4.20
CA ILE A 305 5.24 16.87 -4.61
C ILE A 305 6.23 16.15 -5.53
N ALA A 306 6.82 15.03 -5.09
CA ALA A 306 7.83 14.31 -5.85
C ALA A 306 7.30 13.91 -7.25
N LYS A 307 6.06 13.40 -7.33
CA LYS A 307 5.44 13.00 -8.59
C LYS A 307 5.24 14.18 -9.54
N ASN A 308 4.70 15.31 -9.06
CA ASN A 308 4.48 16.49 -9.88
C ASN A 308 5.81 17.11 -10.35
N MET A 309 6.86 17.09 -9.51
CA MET A 309 8.19 17.59 -9.87
C MET A 309 8.83 16.76 -10.99
N VAL A 310 8.79 15.43 -10.90
CA VAL A 310 9.30 14.54 -11.94
C VAL A 310 8.46 14.66 -13.21
N ALA A 311 7.14 14.70 -13.11
CA ALA A 311 6.24 14.88 -14.24
C ALA A 311 6.39 16.24 -14.95
N ALA A 312 6.76 17.29 -14.20
CA ALA A 312 7.09 18.60 -14.77
C ALA A 312 8.44 18.62 -15.50
N GLY A 313 9.27 17.60 -15.31
CA GLY A 313 10.59 17.50 -15.93
C GLY A 313 11.71 18.16 -15.13
N VAL A 314 11.52 18.50 -13.85
CA VAL A 314 12.55 19.09 -12.99
C VAL A 314 13.71 18.12 -12.77
N ALA A 315 13.39 16.83 -12.60
CA ALA A 315 14.38 15.76 -12.48
C ALA A 315 13.79 14.46 -13.02
N ARG A 316 14.64 13.47 -13.34
CA ARG A 316 14.22 12.12 -13.70
C ARG A 316 13.80 11.28 -12.49
N GLU A 317 14.33 11.65 -11.31
CA GLU A 317 14.11 10.97 -10.05
C GLU A 317 14.15 12.01 -8.91
N MET A 318 13.31 11.87 -7.91
CA MET A 318 13.26 12.82 -6.79
C MET A 318 12.78 12.15 -5.52
N LEU A 319 13.55 12.34 -4.44
CA LEU A 319 13.14 12.10 -3.06
C LEU A 319 12.83 13.44 -2.39
N VAL A 320 11.70 13.50 -1.70
CA VAL A 320 11.29 14.64 -0.86
C VAL A 320 11.12 14.16 0.57
N GLN A 321 11.77 14.82 1.53
CA GLN A 321 11.54 14.59 2.96
C GLN A 321 10.85 15.80 3.56
N LEU A 322 9.81 15.56 4.33
CA LEU A 322 9.16 16.52 5.21
C LEU A 322 9.38 16.08 6.66
N ALA A 323 9.78 17.00 7.53
CA ALA A 323 9.93 16.68 8.95
C ALA A 323 9.10 17.65 9.80
N TYR A 324 8.47 17.12 10.85
CA TYR A 324 7.62 17.89 11.76
C TYR A 324 8.04 17.70 13.21
N ALA A 325 7.76 18.72 14.03
CA ALA A 325 7.78 18.63 15.48
C ALA A 325 6.33 18.62 15.99
N ILE A 326 6.06 17.84 17.02
CA ILE A 326 4.72 17.77 17.64
C ILE A 326 4.22 19.17 18.04
N GLY A 327 2.98 19.47 17.73
CA GLY A 327 2.33 20.75 18.06
C GLY A 327 2.80 21.95 17.21
N VAL A 328 3.68 21.75 16.22
CA VAL A 328 4.16 22.81 15.31
C VAL A 328 3.53 22.63 13.93
N ALA A 329 2.90 23.69 13.40
CA ALA A 329 2.20 23.62 12.11
C ALA A 329 3.15 23.59 10.91
N LYS A 330 4.22 24.38 10.92
CA LYS A 330 5.18 24.41 9.82
C LYS A 330 6.16 23.25 9.92
N PRO A 331 6.53 22.60 8.79
CA PRO A 331 7.60 21.61 8.83
C PRO A 331 8.90 22.25 9.33
N VAL A 332 9.65 21.51 10.14
CA VAL A 332 10.97 21.95 10.65
C VAL A 332 12.05 21.83 9.58
N SER A 333 11.86 20.95 8.59
CA SER A 333 12.72 20.85 7.41
C SER A 333 11.96 20.32 6.19
N VAL A 334 12.44 20.76 5.01
CA VAL A 334 12.11 20.21 3.70
C VAL A 334 13.44 19.90 3.02
N TYR A 335 13.64 18.64 2.71
CA TYR A 335 14.86 18.16 2.03
C TYR A 335 14.50 17.51 0.71
N VAL A 336 15.34 17.73 -0.29
CA VAL A 336 15.22 17.15 -1.63
C VAL A 336 16.51 16.45 -2.00
N ASN A 337 16.39 15.34 -2.71
CA ASN A 337 17.52 14.68 -3.35
C ASN A 337 17.08 14.24 -4.75
N THR A 338 17.74 14.77 -5.77
CA THR A 338 17.54 14.39 -7.18
C THR A 338 18.49 13.30 -7.63
N TYR A 339 19.34 12.79 -6.73
CA TYR A 339 20.36 11.77 -7.02
C TYR A 339 21.31 12.16 -8.16
N GLY A 340 21.52 13.47 -8.36
CA GLY A 340 22.32 14.00 -9.46
C GLY A 340 21.64 13.92 -10.84
N ARG A 341 20.32 13.68 -10.85
CA ARG A 341 19.51 13.51 -12.09
C ARG A 341 18.57 14.70 -12.34
N SER A 342 18.94 15.88 -11.82
CA SER A 342 18.25 17.15 -12.08
C SER A 342 18.39 17.53 -13.55
N ASN A 343 17.30 18.04 -14.14
CA ASN A 343 17.28 18.61 -15.48
C ASN A 343 17.34 20.14 -15.48
N VAL A 344 17.39 20.77 -14.28
CA VAL A 344 17.49 22.22 -14.10
C VAL A 344 18.83 22.58 -13.48
N ASP A 345 19.32 23.77 -13.79
CA ASP A 345 20.59 24.31 -13.23
C ASP A 345 20.33 24.94 -11.85
N LEU A 346 19.91 24.10 -10.91
CA LEU A 346 19.62 24.44 -9.52
C LEU A 346 20.10 23.31 -8.62
N SER A 347 20.64 23.68 -7.45
CA SER A 347 20.94 22.72 -6.40
C SER A 347 19.66 22.14 -5.79
N ASP A 348 19.76 20.95 -5.18
CA ASP A 348 18.64 20.33 -4.46
C ASP A 348 18.08 21.25 -3.34
N SER A 349 18.94 22.08 -2.72
CA SER A 349 18.53 23.07 -1.72
C SER A 349 17.69 24.21 -2.32
N GLU A 350 18.02 24.68 -3.51
CA GLU A 350 17.25 25.70 -4.22
C GLU A 350 15.90 25.13 -4.71
N ILE A 351 15.89 23.86 -5.16
CA ILE A 351 14.67 23.14 -5.50
C ILE A 351 13.76 23.04 -4.26
N ALA A 352 14.31 22.66 -3.10
CA ALA A 352 13.56 22.58 -1.84
C ALA A 352 12.96 23.94 -1.42
N GLN A 353 13.67 25.05 -1.62
CA GLN A 353 13.14 26.39 -1.36
C GLN A 353 11.97 26.75 -2.28
N ARG A 354 12.01 26.38 -3.56
CA ARG A 354 10.90 26.60 -4.50
C ARG A 354 9.70 25.72 -4.17
N ILE A 355 9.90 24.48 -3.74
CA ILE A 355 8.83 23.61 -3.24
C ILE A 355 8.09 24.27 -2.08
N GLN A 356 8.79 24.86 -1.10
CA GLN A 356 8.18 25.54 0.04
C GLN A 356 7.38 26.81 -0.35
N LYS A 357 7.64 27.40 -1.51
CA LYS A 357 6.84 28.52 -2.05
C LYS A 357 5.59 28.05 -2.78
N LEU A 358 5.67 26.89 -3.45
CA LEU A 358 4.58 26.34 -4.25
C LEU A 358 3.54 25.59 -3.42
N PHE A 359 3.95 24.97 -2.33
CA PHE A 359 3.11 24.08 -1.53
C PHE A 359 2.99 24.55 -0.08
N ASP A 360 1.76 24.64 0.40
CA ASP A 360 1.50 24.86 1.82
C ASP A 360 1.56 23.49 2.54
N LEU A 361 2.62 23.31 3.32
CA LEU A 361 2.97 22.05 3.98
C LEU A 361 2.48 21.97 5.43
N ARG A 362 1.60 22.87 5.85
CA ARG A 362 0.95 22.79 7.17
C ARG A 362 -0.05 21.62 7.18
N PRO A 363 -0.19 20.86 8.28
CA PRO A 363 -1.06 19.66 8.33
C PRO A 363 -2.47 19.92 7.81
N HIS A 364 -3.15 20.96 8.29
CA HIS A 364 -4.50 21.32 7.84
C HIS A 364 -4.56 21.67 6.34
N ALA A 365 -3.54 22.35 5.81
CA ALA A 365 -3.47 22.67 4.39
C ALA A 365 -3.31 21.40 3.53
N ILE A 366 -2.52 20.44 3.99
CA ILE A 366 -2.38 19.13 3.34
C ILE A 366 -3.71 18.38 3.33
N GLU A 367 -4.38 18.26 4.48
CA GLU A 367 -5.70 17.61 4.58
C GLU A 367 -6.69 18.18 3.57
N ARG A 368 -6.76 19.53 3.47
CA ARG A 368 -7.65 20.23 2.55
C ARG A 368 -7.26 20.08 1.08
N THR A 369 -5.97 20.26 0.77
CA THR A 369 -5.47 20.19 -0.62
C THR A 369 -5.66 18.78 -1.22
N LEU A 370 -5.45 17.77 -0.43
CA LEU A 370 -5.58 16.37 -0.85
C LEU A 370 -6.95 15.76 -0.49
N ASN A 371 -7.87 16.56 0.08
CA ASN A 371 -9.22 16.12 0.47
C ASN A 371 -9.22 14.84 1.32
N LEU A 372 -8.38 14.81 2.36
CA LEU A 372 -8.12 13.59 3.12
C LEU A 372 -9.19 13.24 4.18
N ARG A 373 -10.10 14.16 4.54
CA ARG A 373 -11.18 13.90 5.50
C ARG A 373 -12.36 13.14 4.89
N GLN A 374 -12.08 12.25 3.96
CA GLN A 374 -13.05 11.41 3.27
C GLN A 374 -12.75 9.92 3.51
N PRO A 375 -13.75 9.03 3.40
CA PRO A 375 -13.54 7.58 3.55
C PRO A 375 -12.89 6.98 2.30
N ILE A 376 -11.58 7.22 2.12
CA ILE A 376 -10.77 6.88 0.93
C ILE A 376 -9.66 5.87 1.22
N TYR A 377 -9.65 5.27 2.41
CA TYR A 377 -8.48 4.56 2.93
C TYR A 377 -8.51 3.04 2.71
N SER A 378 -9.67 2.41 2.67
CA SER A 378 -9.77 0.95 2.45
C SER A 378 -9.06 0.48 1.18
N GLU A 379 -9.09 1.28 0.11
CA GLU A 379 -8.48 0.96 -1.17
C GLU A 379 -6.95 1.12 -1.16
N THR A 380 -6.40 1.81 -0.16
CA THR A 380 -4.95 1.99 -0.02
C THR A 380 -4.28 0.81 0.66
N ALA A 381 -5.02 0.06 1.46
CA ALA A 381 -4.49 -0.95 2.38
C ALA A 381 -3.99 -2.23 1.71
N ALA A 382 -4.05 -2.34 0.38
CA ALA A 382 -3.50 -3.44 -0.39
C ALA A 382 -2.90 -2.94 -1.71
N TYR A 383 -1.82 -3.60 -2.16
CA TYR A 383 -1.14 -3.31 -3.44
C TYR A 383 -0.51 -1.91 -3.52
N GLY A 384 -0.06 -1.36 -2.39
CA GLY A 384 0.63 -0.08 -2.28
C GLY A 384 -0.30 1.13 -2.18
N HIS A 385 0.15 2.15 -1.47
CA HIS A 385 -0.51 3.45 -1.33
C HIS A 385 -0.16 4.39 -2.47
N MET A 386 0.95 4.14 -3.17
CA MET A 386 1.51 5.00 -4.22
C MET A 386 1.42 4.33 -5.60
N GLY A 387 1.51 5.14 -6.67
CA GLY A 387 1.43 4.64 -8.04
C GLY A 387 0.04 4.20 -8.47
N ARG A 388 -1.00 4.66 -7.78
CA ARG A 388 -2.39 4.28 -8.03
C ARG A 388 -3.07 5.30 -8.94
N LYS A 389 -4.16 4.84 -9.59
CA LYS A 389 -4.97 5.71 -10.42
C LYS A 389 -5.88 6.60 -9.57
N ASN A 390 -5.78 7.93 -9.74
CA ASN A 390 -6.77 8.84 -9.21
C ASN A 390 -8.11 8.66 -9.93
N GLU A 391 -9.18 8.40 -9.19
CA GLU A 391 -10.53 8.19 -9.72
C GLU A 391 -11.61 8.53 -8.71
N VAL A 392 -12.79 8.88 -9.20
CA VAL A 392 -13.97 9.12 -8.38
C VAL A 392 -14.82 7.87 -8.35
N VAL A 393 -15.21 7.45 -7.15
CA VAL A 393 -16.06 6.25 -6.92
C VAL A 393 -17.19 6.58 -5.95
N GLU A 394 -18.27 5.82 -6.04
CA GLU A 394 -19.34 5.83 -5.04
C GLU A 394 -19.13 4.71 -4.03
N LYS A 395 -19.13 5.05 -2.75
CA LYS A 395 -19.00 4.11 -1.63
C LYS A 395 -20.28 4.12 -0.80
N THR A 396 -20.82 2.94 -0.51
CA THR A 396 -21.98 2.79 0.35
C THR A 396 -21.57 2.26 1.71
N PHE A 397 -21.92 3.01 2.75
CA PHE A 397 -21.68 2.68 4.16
C PHE A 397 -22.99 2.29 4.81
N THR A 398 -23.00 1.11 5.43
CA THR A 398 -24.15 0.56 6.16
C THR A 398 -23.84 0.54 7.65
N SER A 399 -24.83 0.87 8.48
CA SER A 399 -24.70 0.89 9.93
C SER A 399 -25.97 0.37 10.59
N LEU A 400 -25.84 -0.24 11.75
CA LEU A 400 -26.98 -0.56 12.62
C LEU A 400 -27.42 0.65 13.47
N TYR A 401 -26.61 1.69 13.54
CA TYR A 401 -26.76 2.83 14.45
C TYR A 401 -27.03 4.15 13.73
N HIS A 402 -26.71 4.20 12.44
CA HIS A 402 -26.87 5.38 11.58
C HIS A 402 -27.60 5.01 10.30
N GLU A 403 -28.20 5.99 9.65
CA GLU A 403 -28.76 5.80 8.30
C GLU A 403 -27.66 5.42 7.30
N ASN A 404 -27.99 4.54 6.37
CA ASN A 404 -27.05 4.18 5.30
C ASN A 404 -26.71 5.41 4.47
N LYS A 405 -25.42 5.58 4.14
CA LYS A 405 -24.93 6.68 3.31
C LYS A 405 -24.26 6.14 2.05
N THR A 406 -24.53 6.79 0.92
CA THR A 406 -23.70 6.66 -0.30
C THR A 406 -22.98 7.96 -0.52
N ILE A 407 -21.66 7.91 -0.59
CA ILE A 407 -20.76 9.06 -0.67
C ILE A 407 -19.92 8.92 -1.94
N SER A 408 -19.89 9.97 -2.77
CA SER A 408 -18.97 10.07 -3.88
C SER A 408 -17.63 10.59 -3.36
N VAL A 409 -16.56 9.81 -3.52
CA VAL A 409 -15.22 10.13 -3.02
C VAL A 409 -14.19 10.05 -4.14
N GLU A 410 -13.14 10.88 -4.04
CA GLU A 410 -12.02 10.87 -4.96
C GLU A 410 -10.84 10.12 -4.31
N LEU A 411 -10.50 8.97 -4.88
CA LEU A 411 -9.41 8.11 -4.40
C LEU A 411 -8.05 8.60 -4.90
N PHE A 412 -7.00 8.35 -4.11
CA PHE A 412 -5.60 8.60 -4.45
C PHE A 412 -5.32 10.02 -4.95
N THR A 413 -5.84 11.01 -4.25
CA THR A 413 -5.73 12.44 -4.61
C THR A 413 -4.28 12.93 -4.69
N TRP A 414 -3.36 12.31 -3.95
CA TRP A 414 -1.92 12.57 -4.00
C TRP A 414 -1.23 12.07 -5.26
N GLU A 415 -1.94 11.35 -6.13
CA GLU A 415 -1.44 10.91 -7.42
C GLU A 415 -1.81 11.87 -8.57
N LYS A 416 -2.53 12.97 -8.31
CA LYS A 416 -2.85 14.00 -9.31
C LYS A 416 -1.61 14.68 -9.86
N LEU A 417 -1.69 15.12 -11.13
CA LEU A 417 -0.66 15.88 -11.83
C LEU A 417 -1.10 17.33 -12.12
N ASP A 418 -1.87 17.91 -11.23
CA ASP A 418 -2.48 19.24 -11.38
C ASP A 418 -1.54 20.41 -11.07
N GLN A 419 -0.35 20.16 -10.49
CA GLN A 419 0.68 21.15 -10.22
C GLN A 419 1.75 21.27 -11.30
N VAL A 420 1.75 20.40 -12.30
CA VAL A 420 2.77 20.36 -13.36
C VAL A 420 2.96 21.70 -14.05
N ASN A 421 1.89 22.40 -14.41
CA ASN A 421 1.98 23.70 -15.09
C ASN A 421 2.52 24.81 -14.17
N ALA A 422 2.13 24.82 -12.90
CA ALA A 422 2.66 25.77 -11.92
C ALA A 422 4.15 25.56 -11.67
N ILE A 423 4.57 24.29 -11.57
CA ILE A 423 5.98 23.91 -11.42
C ILE A 423 6.78 24.31 -12.65
N LYS A 424 6.32 24.01 -13.87
CA LYS A 424 6.99 24.40 -15.10
C LYS A 424 7.23 25.91 -15.17
N LYS A 425 6.22 26.70 -14.79
CA LYS A 425 6.33 28.17 -14.72
C LYS A 425 7.39 28.63 -13.71
N GLU A 426 7.41 28.06 -12.49
CA GLU A 426 8.36 28.43 -11.43
C GLU A 426 9.81 28.04 -11.79
N PHE A 427 9.98 26.93 -12.53
CA PHE A 427 11.30 26.41 -12.92
C PHE A 427 11.74 26.82 -14.34
N ASN A 428 10.93 27.62 -15.07
CA ASN A 428 11.16 28.05 -16.46
C ASN A 428 11.37 26.87 -17.44
N LEU A 429 10.53 25.84 -17.35
CA LEU A 429 10.51 24.63 -18.18
C LEU A 429 9.43 24.70 -19.27
#